data_2df5ad00ba95b63cd40a25f56b5ab34b
#
_entry.id   2df5ad00ba95b63cd40a25f56b5ab34b
#
_cell.length_a   1.000
_cell.length_b   1.000
_cell.length_c   1.000
_cell.angle_alpha   90.00
_cell.angle_beta   90.00
_cell.angle_gamma   90.00
#
_symmetry.space_group_name_H-M   'P 1'
#
loop_
_entity.id
_entity.type
_entity.pdbx_description
1 polymer ?
#
loop_
_entity_poly.entity_id
_entity_poly.type
_entity_poly.pdbx_seq_one_letter_code
_entity_poly.pdbx_strand_id
1 'polypeptide(L)'
;AQTPKGFRDYFGAEVTQRAEMLSKIAGVYHRYGFDALESSAVETVEALGKFLPDVDRPNEGVFAWQEDGEGDKPGDWLALRYDMTAPLARVYAQHRNDLPTPYRRYAMGPVWRNEKPGPGRFRQFYQCDADTVGTASMAADAEICAMLADCLEEVGIPRGDYVIRVNNRKVLNGVMEVAGLAGDDKEAERGIVLRAIDKLDRLGPEGVRALLGEGRKDESGDFTEGAGLTEQQASMILRFVNAKFVAEEKVYGGLVAALPGGPAETTVSMGTDSEIGRDAAINFAVVGELRELVQDAQI
;
A
#
# COMPACT_ATOMS: atom_id res chain seq x y z
N ALA A 1 26.82 -25.76 -5.87
CA ALA A 1 26.37 -24.36 -5.77
C ALA A 1 24.86 -24.35 -5.68
N GLN A 2 24.31 -23.43 -4.93
CA GLN A 2 22.87 -23.28 -4.75
C GLN A 2 22.50 -21.79 -4.88
N THR A 3 21.28 -21.51 -5.34
CA THR A 3 20.74 -20.15 -5.37
C THR A 3 20.68 -19.61 -3.93
N PRO A 4 21.02 -18.34 -3.68
CA PRO A 4 20.90 -17.73 -2.36
C PRO A 4 19.47 -17.85 -1.81
N LYS A 5 19.33 -17.95 -0.50
CA LYS A 5 18.03 -18.09 0.16
C LYS A 5 17.12 -16.90 -0.16
N GLY A 6 15.92 -17.19 -0.66
CA GLY A 6 14.94 -16.16 -1.07
C GLY A 6 15.08 -15.69 -2.52
N PHE A 7 15.99 -16.28 -3.28
CA PHE A 7 16.12 -16.09 -4.72
C PHE A 7 15.73 -17.37 -5.45
N ARG A 8 15.36 -17.24 -6.71
CA ARG A 8 14.94 -18.36 -7.55
C ARG A 8 15.38 -18.14 -8.99
N ASP A 9 15.81 -19.21 -9.64
CA ASP A 9 16.00 -19.27 -11.09
C ASP A 9 14.68 -19.67 -11.77
N TYR A 10 14.46 -19.17 -12.98
CA TYR A 10 13.29 -19.46 -13.80
C TYR A 10 13.75 -20.02 -15.15
N PHE A 11 13.02 -20.99 -15.68
CA PHE A 11 13.42 -21.71 -16.90
C PHE A 11 12.28 -21.84 -17.90
N GLY A 12 12.63 -21.83 -19.18
CA GLY A 12 11.76 -22.21 -20.29
C GLY A 12 10.40 -21.49 -20.26
N ALA A 13 9.33 -22.25 -20.13
CA ALA A 13 7.97 -21.76 -20.18
C ALA A 13 7.64 -20.70 -19.11
N GLU A 14 8.21 -20.82 -17.91
CA GLU A 14 7.99 -19.81 -16.83
C GLU A 14 8.50 -18.43 -17.27
N VAL A 15 9.62 -18.36 -17.97
CA VAL A 15 10.19 -17.09 -18.49
C VAL A 15 9.32 -16.53 -19.59
N THR A 16 8.91 -17.36 -20.55
CA THR A 16 8.08 -16.96 -21.69
C THR A 16 6.71 -16.47 -21.23
N GLN A 17 6.03 -17.23 -20.38
CA GLN A 17 4.71 -16.86 -19.82
C GLN A 17 4.77 -15.55 -19.03
N ARG A 18 5.83 -15.34 -18.23
CA ARG A 18 6.02 -14.08 -17.53
C ARG A 18 6.20 -12.92 -18.51
N ALA A 19 6.98 -13.08 -19.57
CA ALA A 19 7.18 -12.04 -20.58
C ALA A 19 5.87 -11.69 -21.29
N GLU A 20 5.05 -12.68 -21.63
CA GLU A 20 3.71 -12.49 -22.22
C GLU A 20 2.78 -11.76 -21.26
N MET A 21 2.74 -12.15 -19.97
CA MET A 21 1.96 -11.48 -18.94
C MET A 21 2.36 -10.01 -18.79
N LEU A 22 3.65 -9.73 -18.70
CA LEU A 22 4.16 -8.35 -18.60
C LEU A 22 3.78 -7.53 -19.84
N SER A 23 3.86 -8.11 -21.04
CA SER A 23 3.45 -7.45 -22.29
C SER A 23 1.97 -7.08 -22.30
N LYS A 24 1.09 -7.97 -21.80
CA LYS A 24 -0.34 -7.71 -21.66
C LYS A 24 -0.62 -6.56 -20.71
N ILE A 25 0.00 -6.56 -19.52
CA ILE A 25 -0.13 -5.49 -18.54
C ILE A 25 0.37 -4.16 -19.13
N ALA A 26 1.53 -4.15 -19.80
CA ALA A 26 2.03 -2.96 -20.48
C ALA A 26 1.05 -2.41 -21.52
N GLY A 27 0.38 -3.31 -22.27
CA GLY A 27 -0.68 -2.94 -23.22
C GLY A 27 -1.86 -2.24 -22.56
N VAL A 28 -2.26 -2.68 -21.35
CA VAL A 28 -3.29 -1.98 -20.56
C VAL A 28 -2.79 -0.59 -20.17
N TYR A 29 -1.61 -0.46 -19.59
CA TYR A 29 -1.05 0.83 -19.17
C TYR A 29 -0.98 1.83 -20.35
N HIS A 30 -0.58 1.38 -21.54
CA HIS A 30 -0.59 2.22 -22.75
C HIS A 30 -2.00 2.68 -23.13
N ARG A 31 -3.03 1.81 -23.05
CA ARG A 31 -4.42 2.21 -23.32
C ARG A 31 -4.91 3.31 -22.40
N TYR A 32 -4.43 3.33 -21.15
CA TYR A 32 -4.71 4.39 -20.18
C TYR A 32 -3.81 5.62 -20.33
N GLY A 33 -2.90 5.65 -21.30
CA GLY A 33 -2.02 6.79 -21.59
C GLY A 33 -0.85 6.93 -20.62
N PHE A 34 -0.35 5.82 -20.08
CA PHE A 34 0.87 5.80 -19.29
C PHE A 34 2.08 5.49 -20.17
N ASP A 35 3.15 6.25 -20.02
CA ASP A 35 4.41 6.06 -20.73
C ASP A 35 5.36 5.15 -19.95
N ALA A 36 6.17 4.37 -20.68
CA ALA A 36 7.16 3.51 -20.07
C ALA A 36 8.31 4.32 -19.46
N LEU A 37 8.73 3.98 -18.25
CA LEU A 37 9.94 4.49 -17.62
C LEU A 37 10.83 3.31 -17.22
N GLU A 38 12.07 3.32 -17.67
CA GLU A 38 13.12 2.47 -17.11
C GLU A 38 14.10 3.31 -16.30
N SER A 39 14.28 2.97 -15.03
CA SER A 39 15.26 3.57 -14.14
C SER A 39 16.32 2.55 -13.74
N SER A 40 17.45 3.03 -13.20
CA SER A 40 18.50 2.15 -12.69
C SER A 40 17.95 1.16 -11.64
N ALA A 41 18.50 -0.05 -11.65
CA ALA A 41 18.27 -1.01 -10.57
C ALA A 41 19.06 -0.67 -9.30
N VAL A 42 20.10 0.14 -9.45
CA VAL A 42 20.95 0.64 -8.38
C VAL A 42 20.67 2.12 -8.19
N GLU A 43 20.42 2.51 -6.97
CA GLU A 43 20.18 3.89 -6.56
C GLU A 43 21.13 4.27 -5.42
N THR A 44 21.38 5.56 -5.25
CA THR A 44 22.04 6.03 -4.03
C THR A 44 21.08 5.81 -2.85
N VAL A 45 21.65 5.51 -1.69
CA VAL A 45 20.84 5.29 -0.47
C VAL A 45 20.02 6.52 -0.12
N GLU A 46 20.51 7.73 -0.43
CA GLU A 46 19.78 8.98 -0.27
C GLU A 46 18.50 9.03 -1.10
N ALA A 47 18.51 8.49 -2.33
CA ALA A 47 17.33 8.44 -3.20
C ALA A 47 16.25 7.47 -2.66
N LEU A 48 16.63 6.48 -1.86
CA LEU A 48 15.69 5.55 -1.24
C LEU A 48 14.98 6.15 -0.02
N GLY A 49 15.50 7.24 0.55
CA GLY A 49 14.87 7.98 1.65
C GLY A 49 14.71 7.13 2.91
N LYS A 50 13.45 6.84 3.28
CA LYS A 50 13.10 6.09 4.50
C LYS A 50 13.65 4.65 4.58
N PHE A 51 14.24 4.16 3.51
CA PHE A 51 14.91 2.84 3.46
C PHE A 51 16.42 2.94 3.67
N LEU A 52 16.90 4.09 4.18
CA LEU A 52 18.29 4.22 4.62
C LEU A 52 18.62 3.10 5.60
N PRO A 53 19.76 2.42 5.41
CA PRO A 53 20.26 1.47 6.39
C PRO A 53 20.37 2.15 7.75
N ASP A 54 19.82 1.54 8.78
CA ASP A 54 20.09 1.95 10.15
C ASP A 54 21.58 1.79 10.40
N VAL A 55 22.21 2.75 11.11
CA VAL A 55 23.62 2.70 11.46
C VAL A 55 23.97 1.38 12.18
N ASP A 56 23.04 0.87 12.99
CA ASP A 56 23.21 -0.37 13.72
C ASP A 56 22.85 -1.63 12.89
N ARG A 57 22.09 -1.46 11.80
CA ARG A 57 21.61 -2.55 10.93
C ARG A 57 21.60 -2.16 9.45
N PRO A 58 22.77 -1.93 8.85
CA PRO A 58 22.88 -1.29 7.55
C PRO A 58 22.21 -2.04 6.38
N ASN A 59 21.82 -3.29 6.56
CA ASN A 59 21.17 -4.10 5.52
C ASN A 59 19.75 -4.57 5.92
N GLU A 60 19.14 -3.99 6.95
CA GLU A 60 17.77 -4.37 7.31
C GLU A 60 16.78 -3.83 6.28
N GLY A 61 16.13 -4.77 5.58
CA GLY A 61 15.15 -4.47 4.54
C GLY A 61 15.71 -4.12 3.15
N VAL A 62 17.00 -3.74 3.04
CA VAL A 62 17.62 -3.28 1.79
C VAL A 62 18.92 -4.03 1.52
N PHE A 63 19.26 -4.26 0.24
CA PHE A 63 20.59 -4.70 -0.17
C PHE A 63 21.42 -3.47 -0.51
N ALA A 64 22.30 -3.08 0.40
CA ALA A 64 23.15 -1.91 0.25
C ALA A 64 24.64 -2.25 0.42
N TRP A 65 25.49 -1.46 -0.22
CA TRP A 65 26.94 -1.55 -0.10
C TRP A 65 27.56 -0.15 -0.27
N GLN A 66 28.77 0.01 0.21
CA GLN A 66 29.54 1.23 0.03
C GLN A 66 30.56 1.01 -1.08
N GLU A 67 30.71 1.96 -1.98
CA GLU A 67 31.78 1.96 -2.98
C GLU A 67 33.12 2.26 -2.34
N ASP A 68 34.21 1.90 -3.05
CA ASP A 68 35.55 2.27 -2.63
C ASP A 68 35.70 3.79 -2.67
N GLY A 69 36.26 4.36 -1.63
CA GLY A 69 36.51 5.79 -1.53
C GLY A 69 37.70 6.26 -2.37
N GLU A 70 37.78 7.55 -2.65
CA GLU A 70 38.92 8.20 -3.26
C GLU A 70 39.73 8.99 -2.21
N GLY A 71 40.96 8.56 -1.95
CA GLY A 71 41.82 9.17 -0.94
C GLY A 71 41.22 9.01 0.46
N ASP A 72 41.05 10.14 1.18
CA ASP A 72 40.49 10.16 2.53
C ASP A 72 38.94 10.25 2.56
N LYS A 73 38.27 10.28 1.38
CA LYS A 73 36.83 10.38 1.30
C LYS A 73 36.22 8.98 1.18
N PRO A 74 35.26 8.61 2.05
CA PRO A 74 34.51 7.36 1.87
C PRO A 74 33.73 7.40 0.57
N GLY A 75 33.55 6.23 -0.08
CA GLY A 75 32.70 6.10 -1.25
C GLY A 75 31.20 6.23 -0.92
N ASP A 76 30.42 6.42 -1.95
CA ASP A 76 28.97 6.58 -1.82
C ASP A 76 28.29 5.25 -1.42
N TRP A 77 27.22 5.37 -0.66
CA TRP A 77 26.35 4.24 -0.36
C TRP A 77 25.36 4.01 -1.50
N LEU A 78 25.43 2.83 -2.08
CA LEU A 78 24.52 2.36 -3.12
C LEU A 78 23.62 1.25 -2.59
N ALA A 79 22.44 1.08 -3.22
CA ALA A 79 21.54 0.01 -2.88
C ALA A 79 20.77 -0.48 -4.11
N LEU A 80 20.33 -1.74 -4.08
CA LEU A 80 19.33 -2.24 -5.01
C LEU A 80 17.97 -1.62 -4.69
N ARG A 81 17.26 -1.17 -5.72
CA ARG A 81 15.92 -0.57 -5.58
C ARG A 81 14.97 -1.51 -4.85
N TYR A 82 14.32 -0.98 -3.84
CA TYR A 82 13.34 -1.69 -3.01
C TYR A 82 11.95 -1.74 -3.63
N ASP A 83 11.61 -0.71 -4.40
CA ASP A 83 10.38 -0.52 -5.16
C ASP A 83 10.66 0.29 -6.43
N MET A 84 9.61 0.65 -7.17
CA MET A 84 9.69 1.51 -8.36
C MET A 84 9.31 2.97 -8.06
N THR A 85 8.80 3.26 -6.86
CA THR A 85 8.31 4.59 -6.48
C THR A 85 9.44 5.53 -6.05
N ALA A 86 10.42 5.05 -5.28
CA ALA A 86 11.59 5.85 -4.91
C ALA A 86 12.41 6.28 -6.14
N PRO A 87 12.73 5.39 -7.11
CA PRO A 87 13.33 5.79 -8.37
C PRO A 87 12.50 6.82 -9.15
N LEU A 88 11.16 6.68 -9.17
CA LEU A 88 10.29 7.68 -9.80
C LEU A 88 10.43 9.05 -9.13
N ALA A 89 10.43 9.11 -7.81
CA ALA A 89 10.57 10.36 -7.07
C ALA A 89 11.87 11.09 -7.44
N ARG A 90 12.99 10.36 -7.53
CA ARG A 90 14.28 10.91 -7.99
C ARG A 90 14.21 11.39 -9.44
N VAL A 91 13.71 10.56 -10.36
CA VAL A 91 13.58 10.92 -11.79
C VAL A 91 12.70 12.16 -11.94
N TYR A 92 11.56 12.20 -11.28
CA TYR A 92 10.66 13.35 -11.34
C TYR A 92 11.30 14.63 -10.77
N ALA A 93 12.01 14.53 -9.65
CA ALA A 93 12.73 15.68 -9.08
C ALA A 93 13.83 16.19 -10.02
N GLN A 94 14.58 15.28 -10.65
CA GLN A 94 15.70 15.60 -11.53
C GLN A 94 15.25 16.20 -12.87
N HIS A 95 14.13 15.71 -13.42
CA HIS A 95 13.62 16.05 -14.76
C HIS A 95 12.30 16.85 -14.72
N ARG A 96 11.96 17.44 -13.58
CA ARG A 96 10.67 18.09 -13.35
C ARG A 96 10.27 19.11 -14.41
N ASN A 97 11.25 19.84 -14.97
CA ASN A 97 10.99 20.88 -15.95
C ASN A 97 10.77 20.35 -17.37
N ASP A 98 11.16 19.11 -17.62
CA ASP A 98 11.08 18.45 -18.93
C ASP A 98 9.90 17.48 -19.01
N LEU A 99 9.33 17.09 -17.86
CA LEU A 99 8.24 16.14 -17.78
C LEU A 99 6.87 16.85 -17.81
N PRO A 100 5.85 16.23 -18.43
CA PRO A 100 4.51 16.78 -18.44
C PRO A 100 3.89 16.82 -17.04
N THR A 101 2.85 17.62 -16.86
CA THR A 101 2.04 17.67 -15.64
C THR A 101 0.57 17.52 -16.01
N PRO A 102 -0.13 16.47 -15.54
CA PRO A 102 0.39 15.37 -14.74
C PRO A 102 1.36 14.46 -15.52
N TYR A 103 2.35 13.93 -14.83
CA TYR A 103 3.24 12.90 -15.37
C TYR A 103 2.68 11.51 -15.05
N ARG A 104 2.41 10.76 -16.10
CA ARG A 104 1.80 9.42 -16.05
C ARG A 104 2.80 8.42 -16.59
N ARG A 105 3.33 7.57 -15.72
CA ARG A 105 4.33 6.58 -16.10
C ARG A 105 3.98 5.19 -15.59
N TYR A 106 4.44 4.16 -16.30
CA TYR A 106 4.56 2.83 -15.71
C TYR A 106 6.00 2.35 -15.73
N ALA A 107 6.35 1.49 -14.80
CA ALA A 107 7.63 0.79 -14.76
C ALA A 107 7.40 -0.67 -14.38
N MET A 108 8.17 -1.56 -14.99
CA MET A 108 8.07 -3.00 -14.75
C MET A 108 9.47 -3.57 -14.62
N GLY A 109 9.69 -4.39 -13.61
CA GLY A 109 11.00 -4.99 -13.42
C GLY A 109 11.20 -5.60 -12.03
N PRO A 110 12.38 -6.20 -11.81
CA PRO A 110 12.71 -6.77 -10.52
C PRO A 110 12.99 -5.69 -9.49
N VAL A 111 12.58 -5.99 -8.26
CA VAL A 111 12.91 -5.25 -7.04
C VAL A 111 13.46 -6.22 -6.00
N TRP A 112 14.18 -5.68 -5.01
CA TRP A 112 14.91 -6.49 -4.04
C TRP A 112 14.59 -6.03 -2.62
N ARG A 113 14.19 -6.98 -1.76
CA ARG A 113 13.91 -6.74 -0.35
C ARG A 113 14.69 -7.72 0.51
N ASN A 114 15.58 -7.21 1.35
CA ASN A 114 16.40 -8.03 2.24
C ASN A 114 15.62 -8.42 3.50
N GLU A 115 14.44 -8.98 3.30
CA GLU A 115 13.56 -9.46 4.36
C GLU A 115 13.70 -10.98 4.57
N LYS A 116 13.16 -11.49 5.69
CA LYS A 116 13.14 -12.93 5.95
C LYS A 116 12.26 -13.63 4.91
N PRO A 117 12.81 -14.51 4.05
CA PRO A 117 12.04 -15.19 3.03
C PRO A 117 11.13 -16.27 3.64
N GLY A 118 10.01 -16.55 2.97
CA GLY A 118 9.05 -17.57 3.36
C GLY A 118 8.24 -18.08 2.16
N PRO A 119 7.23 -18.95 2.36
CA PRO A 119 6.36 -19.38 1.28
C PRO A 119 5.70 -18.19 0.57
N GLY A 120 5.90 -18.09 -0.76
CA GLY A 120 5.41 -16.98 -1.57
C GLY A 120 6.12 -15.63 -1.34
N ARG A 121 7.11 -15.55 -0.45
CA ARG A 121 7.84 -14.31 -0.13
C ARG A 121 9.31 -14.46 -0.52
N PHE A 122 9.64 -13.86 -1.67
CA PHE A 122 10.99 -13.86 -2.23
C PHE A 122 11.72 -12.56 -1.92
N ARG A 123 13.04 -12.59 -1.96
CA ARG A 123 13.90 -11.41 -1.83
C ARG A 123 14.08 -10.66 -3.15
N GLN A 124 13.78 -11.31 -4.27
CA GLN A 124 13.67 -10.72 -5.59
C GLN A 124 12.33 -11.09 -6.20
N PHE A 125 11.56 -10.10 -6.64
CA PHE A 125 10.29 -10.29 -7.33
C PHE A 125 10.04 -9.16 -8.31
N TYR A 126 9.06 -9.31 -9.19
CA TYR A 126 8.70 -8.29 -10.18
C TYR A 126 7.59 -7.40 -9.62
N GLN A 127 7.74 -6.10 -9.85
CA GLN A 127 6.67 -5.13 -9.72
C GLN A 127 6.21 -4.65 -11.09
N CYS A 128 4.93 -4.30 -11.19
CA CYS A 128 4.30 -3.64 -12.32
C CYS A 128 3.59 -2.41 -11.75
N ASP A 129 4.27 -1.29 -11.76
CA ASP A 129 3.83 -0.07 -11.12
C ASP A 129 3.34 0.93 -12.16
N ALA A 130 2.23 1.61 -11.89
CA ALA A 130 1.75 2.73 -12.66
C ALA A 130 1.41 3.89 -11.73
N ASP A 131 1.93 5.06 -12.02
CA ASP A 131 1.81 6.24 -11.17
C ASP A 131 1.43 7.48 -11.97
N THR A 132 0.61 8.31 -11.34
CA THR A 132 0.30 9.65 -11.82
C THR A 132 0.84 10.66 -10.82
N VAL A 133 1.72 11.56 -11.26
CA VAL A 133 2.35 12.58 -10.42
C VAL A 133 1.90 13.97 -10.86
N GLY A 134 1.60 14.84 -9.91
CA GLY A 134 1.27 16.24 -10.19
C GLY A 134 -0.22 16.53 -10.41
N THR A 135 -1.12 15.70 -9.88
CA THR A 135 -2.55 15.97 -9.83
C THR A 135 -3.10 15.71 -8.43
N ALA A 136 -4.09 16.50 -8.03
CA ALA A 136 -4.86 16.28 -6.80
C ALA A 136 -6.26 15.71 -7.09
N SER A 137 -6.54 15.34 -8.35
CA SER A 137 -7.85 14.82 -8.74
C SER A 137 -8.06 13.39 -8.24
N MET A 138 -9.18 13.16 -7.58
CA MET A 138 -9.63 11.81 -7.17
C MET A 138 -9.92 10.90 -8.36
N ALA A 139 -10.14 11.48 -9.56
CA ALA A 139 -10.29 10.69 -10.78
C ALA A 139 -9.02 9.85 -11.10
N ALA A 140 -7.83 10.32 -10.70
CA ALA A 140 -6.61 9.55 -10.86
C ALA A 140 -6.61 8.27 -10.00
N ASP A 141 -7.13 8.33 -8.77
CA ASP A 141 -7.25 7.15 -7.90
C ASP A 141 -8.28 6.15 -8.45
N ALA A 142 -9.42 6.64 -8.94
CA ALA A 142 -10.45 5.81 -9.56
C ALA A 142 -9.93 5.11 -10.83
N GLU A 143 -9.18 5.84 -11.65
CA GLU A 143 -8.54 5.30 -12.85
C GLU A 143 -7.55 4.18 -12.55
N ILE A 144 -6.71 4.33 -11.51
CA ILE A 144 -5.81 3.25 -11.05
C ILE A 144 -6.60 2.01 -10.65
N CYS A 145 -7.74 2.16 -9.96
CA CYS A 145 -8.61 1.04 -9.60
C CYS A 145 -9.17 0.33 -10.84
N ALA A 146 -9.66 1.08 -11.82
CA ALA A 146 -10.18 0.55 -13.08
C ALA A 146 -9.08 -0.15 -13.88
N MET A 147 -7.93 0.49 -14.03
CA MET A 147 -6.78 -0.06 -14.73
C MET A 147 -6.26 -1.36 -14.08
N LEU A 148 -6.27 -1.45 -12.74
CA LEU A 148 -5.92 -2.69 -12.03
C LEU A 148 -6.90 -3.82 -12.38
N ALA A 149 -8.21 -3.53 -12.44
CA ALA A 149 -9.22 -4.49 -12.85
C ALA A 149 -8.97 -4.97 -14.30
N ASP A 150 -8.73 -4.06 -15.23
CA ASP A 150 -8.43 -4.39 -16.62
C ASP A 150 -7.15 -5.21 -16.76
N CYS A 151 -6.11 -4.94 -15.96
CA CYS A 151 -4.90 -5.75 -15.92
C CYS A 151 -5.20 -7.19 -15.49
N LEU A 152 -6.03 -7.39 -14.45
CA LEU A 152 -6.41 -8.72 -13.98
C LEU A 152 -7.18 -9.50 -15.05
N GLU A 153 -8.13 -8.85 -15.71
CA GLU A 153 -8.91 -9.46 -16.80
C GLU A 153 -8.02 -9.79 -18.02
N GLU A 154 -7.11 -8.90 -18.40
CA GLU A 154 -6.18 -9.09 -19.52
C GLU A 154 -5.23 -10.28 -19.31
N VAL A 155 -4.81 -10.53 -18.07
CA VAL A 155 -3.97 -11.70 -17.74
C VAL A 155 -4.77 -12.97 -17.50
N GLY A 156 -6.10 -12.94 -17.64
CA GLY A 156 -6.98 -14.10 -17.63
C GLY A 156 -7.69 -14.38 -16.31
N ILE A 157 -7.75 -13.42 -15.39
CA ILE A 157 -8.56 -13.52 -14.16
C ILE A 157 -9.90 -12.85 -14.45
N PRO A 158 -11.01 -13.63 -14.59
CA PRO A 158 -12.29 -13.07 -15.02
C PRO A 158 -12.92 -12.21 -13.92
N ARG A 159 -13.77 -11.28 -14.35
CA ARG A 159 -14.60 -10.46 -13.45
C ARG A 159 -15.47 -11.36 -12.57
N GLY A 160 -15.42 -11.12 -11.27
CA GLY A 160 -16.07 -11.94 -10.24
C GLY A 160 -15.10 -12.82 -9.45
N ASP A 161 -13.90 -13.11 -9.99
CA ASP A 161 -12.88 -13.91 -9.30
C ASP A 161 -11.88 -13.04 -8.52
N TYR A 162 -12.02 -11.72 -8.58
CA TYR A 162 -11.21 -10.78 -7.83
C TYR A 162 -12.05 -9.65 -7.21
N VAL A 163 -11.48 -8.96 -6.23
CA VAL A 163 -12.06 -7.79 -5.59
C VAL A 163 -11.01 -6.69 -5.50
N ILE A 164 -11.33 -5.50 -6.02
CA ILE A 164 -10.53 -4.29 -5.81
C ILE A 164 -10.95 -3.66 -4.49
N ARG A 165 -10.06 -3.69 -3.50
CA ARG A 165 -10.29 -3.06 -2.20
C ARG A 165 -9.67 -1.67 -2.17
N VAL A 166 -10.48 -0.67 -1.87
CA VAL A 166 -10.07 0.74 -1.77
C VAL A 166 -10.18 1.18 -0.33
N ASN A 167 -9.19 1.91 0.16
CA ASN A 167 -9.20 2.50 1.48
C ASN A 167 -8.68 3.93 1.43
N ASN A 168 -9.20 4.78 2.33
CA ASN A 168 -8.70 6.13 2.54
C ASN A 168 -8.15 6.26 3.97
N ARG A 169 -6.86 6.56 4.09
CA ARG A 169 -6.21 6.71 5.38
C ARG A 169 -6.85 7.81 6.26
N LYS A 170 -7.43 8.85 5.65
CA LYS A 170 -8.14 9.90 6.39
C LYS A 170 -9.31 9.35 7.19
N VAL A 171 -10.02 8.33 6.68
CA VAL A 171 -11.11 7.66 7.40
C VAL A 171 -10.60 7.01 8.67
N LEU A 172 -9.51 6.25 8.58
CA LEU A 172 -8.89 5.61 9.73
C LEU A 172 -8.32 6.63 10.72
N ASN A 173 -7.74 7.73 10.22
CA ASN A 173 -7.28 8.84 11.07
C ASN A 173 -8.45 9.46 11.84
N GLY A 174 -9.60 9.68 11.20
CA GLY A 174 -10.82 10.17 11.88
C GLY A 174 -11.31 9.21 12.97
N VAL A 175 -11.27 7.90 12.71
CA VAL A 175 -11.60 6.88 13.74
C VAL A 175 -10.62 6.93 14.92
N MET A 176 -9.33 7.09 14.64
CA MET A 176 -8.31 7.23 15.69
C MET A 176 -8.50 8.53 16.49
N GLU A 177 -8.87 9.63 15.84
CA GLU A 177 -9.19 10.90 16.49
C GLU A 177 -10.38 10.75 17.45
N VAL A 178 -11.48 10.15 16.99
CA VAL A 178 -12.66 9.86 17.83
C VAL A 178 -12.33 8.89 18.96
N ALA A 179 -11.38 7.97 18.74
CA ALA A 179 -10.86 7.08 19.78
C ALA A 179 -9.89 7.78 20.77
N GLY A 180 -9.71 9.11 20.66
CA GLY A 180 -8.86 9.88 21.58
C GLY A 180 -7.36 9.82 21.24
N LEU A 181 -7.00 9.47 20.01
CA LEU A 181 -5.62 9.42 19.52
C LEU A 181 -5.29 10.63 18.61
N ALA A 182 -5.99 11.76 18.81
CA ALA A 182 -5.66 13.01 18.15
C ALA A 182 -4.39 13.65 18.74
N GLY A 183 -3.73 14.51 17.94
CA GLY A 183 -2.56 15.28 18.39
C GLY A 183 -1.21 14.63 18.05
N ASP A 184 -0.17 15.46 18.03
CA ASP A 184 1.19 15.03 17.64
C ASP A 184 1.84 14.14 18.74
N ASP A 185 1.44 14.33 19.98
CA ASP A 185 1.87 13.51 21.13
C ASP A 185 1.40 12.05 21.04
N LYS A 186 0.44 11.75 20.16
CA LYS A 186 -0.14 10.40 19.92
C LYS A 186 0.37 9.72 18.65
N GLU A 187 1.38 10.26 18.01
CA GLU A 187 1.90 9.70 16.75
C GLU A 187 2.47 8.28 16.94
N ALA A 188 3.16 8.03 18.04
CA ALA A 188 3.74 6.72 18.33
C ALA A 188 2.65 5.65 18.52
N GLU A 189 1.60 5.95 19.31
CA GLU A 189 0.46 5.05 19.52
C GLU A 189 -0.30 4.80 18.21
N ARG A 190 -0.55 5.86 17.40
CA ARG A 190 -1.15 5.70 16.06
C ARG A 190 -0.32 4.77 15.17
N GLY A 191 1.01 4.88 15.21
CA GLY A 191 1.91 4.00 14.49
C GLY A 191 1.77 2.53 14.92
N ILE A 192 1.63 2.26 16.21
CA ILE A 192 1.41 0.89 16.73
C ILE A 192 0.04 0.37 16.29
N VAL A 193 -1.01 1.19 16.40
CA VAL A 193 -2.37 0.85 15.96
C VAL A 193 -2.39 0.45 14.48
N LEU A 194 -1.78 1.24 13.60
CA LEU A 194 -1.71 0.94 12.17
C LEU A 194 -1.01 -0.40 11.89
N ARG A 195 0.15 -0.62 12.54
CA ARG A 195 0.87 -1.90 12.41
C ARG A 195 0.12 -3.09 13.00
N ALA A 196 -0.72 -2.87 14.00
CA ALA A 196 -1.59 -3.91 14.55
C ALA A 196 -2.71 -4.28 13.55
N ILE A 197 -3.36 -3.28 12.95
CA ILE A 197 -4.42 -3.49 11.96
C ILE A 197 -3.90 -4.23 10.73
N ASP A 198 -2.71 -3.92 10.23
CA ASP A 198 -2.07 -4.62 9.12
C ASP A 198 -1.88 -6.13 9.35
N LYS A 199 -1.94 -6.55 10.59
CA LYS A 199 -1.82 -7.96 10.97
C LYS A 199 -3.17 -8.67 11.11
N LEU A 200 -4.29 -8.00 10.81
CA LEU A 200 -5.62 -8.54 11.05
C LEU A 200 -5.87 -9.87 10.33
N ASP A 201 -5.51 -9.96 9.05
CA ASP A 201 -5.68 -11.18 8.26
C ASP A 201 -4.88 -12.39 8.82
N ARG A 202 -3.76 -12.11 9.49
CA ARG A 202 -2.87 -13.13 10.04
C ARG A 202 -3.20 -13.51 11.49
N LEU A 203 -3.53 -12.50 12.32
CA LEU A 203 -3.70 -12.69 13.76
C LEU A 203 -5.16 -12.78 14.20
N GLY A 204 -6.09 -12.44 13.31
CA GLY A 204 -7.51 -12.32 13.62
C GLY A 204 -7.83 -11.14 14.55
N PRO A 205 -9.13 -10.90 14.82
CA PRO A 205 -9.57 -9.77 15.64
C PRO A 205 -9.01 -9.81 17.07
N GLU A 206 -8.94 -10.98 17.69
CA GLU A 206 -8.43 -11.13 19.07
C GLU A 206 -6.93 -10.86 19.18
N GLY A 207 -6.14 -11.31 18.20
CA GLY A 207 -4.71 -11.01 18.16
C GLY A 207 -4.42 -9.53 17.95
N VAL A 208 -5.24 -8.85 17.13
CA VAL A 208 -5.16 -7.40 16.94
C VAL A 208 -5.63 -6.66 18.19
N ARG A 209 -6.72 -7.10 18.84
CA ARG A 209 -7.20 -6.54 20.12
C ARG A 209 -6.09 -6.51 21.16
N ALA A 210 -5.35 -7.60 21.32
CA ALA A 210 -4.23 -7.65 22.26
C ALA A 210 -3.14 -6.63 21.90
N LEU A 211 -2.81 -6.45 20.62
CA LEU A 211 -1.83 -5.45 20.16
C LEU A 211 -2.34 -4.01 20.26
N LEU A 212 -3.64 -3.78 20.23
CA LEU A 212 -4.22 -2.47 20.53
C LEU A 212 -4.17 -2.14 22.02
N GLY A 213 -4.29 -3.15 22.89
CA GLY A 213 -4.17 -3.03 24.35
C GLY A 213 -2.74 -3.11 24.86
N GLU A 214 -2.48 -4.01 25.78
CA GLU A 214 -1.19 -4.16 26.47
C GLU A 214 -0.10 -4.80 25.61
N GLY A 215 -0.47 -5.57 24.58
CA GLY A 215 0.43 -6.34 23.75
C GLY A 215 0.18 -7.84 23.79
N ARG A 216 1.05 -8.62 23.13
CA ARG A 216 0.92 -10.09 23.10
C ARG A 216 2.26 -10.80 23.00
N LYS A 217 2.29 -12.02 23.50
CA LYS A 217 3.38 -12.97 23.21
C LYS A 217 3.07 -13.72 21.91
N ASP A 218 4.08 -13.93 21.08
CA ASP A 218 3.98 -14.80 19.91
C ASP A 218 4.24 -16.28 20.26
N GLU A 219 4.20 -17.14 19.26
CA GLU A 219 4.45 -18.58 19.43
C GLU A 219 5.89 -18.91 19.85
N SER A 220 6.86 -18.01 19.61
CA SER A 220 8.25 -18.12 20.04
C SER A 220 8.46 -17.67 21.48
N GLY A 221 7.45 -17.03 22.10
CA GLY A 221 7.49 -16.47 23.43
C GLY A 221 7.95 -15.00 23.48
N ASP A 222 8.27 -14.40 22.33
CA ASP A 222 8.66 -13.01 22.24
C ASP A 222 7.43 -12.09 22.49
N PHE A 223 7.61 -11.09 23.35
CA PHE A 223 6.56 -10.14 23.68
C PHE A 223 6.62 -8.94 22.72
N THR A 224 5.49 -8.64 22.08
CA THR A 224 5.28 -7.41 21.31
C THR A 224 4.42 -6.46 22.14
N GLU A 225 4.95 -5.30 22.46
CA GLU A 225 4.25 -4.23 23.17
C GLU A 225 3.07 -3.72 22.32
N GLY A 226 1.95 -3.42 23.00
CA GLY A 226 0.75 -2.89 22.39
C GLY A 226 0.69 -1.37 22.38
N ALA A 227 -0.42 -0.83 21.88
CA ALA A 227 -0.67 0.61 21.83
C ALA A 227 -1.16 1.19 23.16
N GLY A 228 -1.41 0.37 24.17
CA GLY A 228 -1.88 0.81 25.50
C GLY A 228 -3.31 1.37 25.51
N LEU A 229 -4.13 1.04 24.51
CA LEU A 229 -5.50 1.54 24.42
C LEU A 229 -6.42 0.86 25.43
N THR A 230 -7.43 1.61 25.88
CA THR A 230 -8.53 1.03 26.65
C THR A 230 -9.36 0.09 25.79
N GLU A 231 -10.09 -0.83 26.44
CA GLU A 231 -10.99 -1.76 25.76
C GLU A 231 -12.05 -1.05 24.91
N GLN A 232 -12.52 0.12 25.34
CA GLN A 232 -13.49 0.92 24.58
C GLN A 232 -12.87 1.46 23.29
N GLN A 233 -11.66 2.00 23.33
CA GLN A 233 -10.92 2.49 22.17
C GLN A 233 -10.58 1.36 21.20
N ALA A 234 -10.06 0.26 21.72
CA ALA A 234 -9.75 -0.92 20.89
C ALA A 234 -11.01 -1.49 20.21
N SER A 235 -12.13 -1.59 20.93
CA SER A 235 -13.40 -2.04 20.38
C SER A 235 -13.93 -1.10 19.29
N MET A 236 -13.80 0.22 19.45
CA MET A 236 -14.21 1.19 18.45
C MET A 236 -13.42 1.00 17.14
N ILE A 237 -12.11 0.90 17.24
CA ILE A 237 -11.21 0.69 16.07
C ILE A 237 -11.54 -0.65 15.40
N LEU A 238 -11.66 -1.73 16.15
CA LEU A 238 -11.96 -3.06 15.58
C LEU A 238 -13.34 -3.13 14.95
N ARG A 239 -14.36 -2.48 15.51
CA ARG A 239 -15.69 -2.40 14.90
C ARG A 239 -15.62 -1.73 13.53
N PHE A 240 -14.86 -0.63 13.41
CA PHE A 240 -14.66 0.05 12.14
C PHE A 240 -13.93 -0.84 11.13
N VAL A 241 -12.80 -1.42 11.53
CA VAL A 241 -11.95 -2.22 10.61
C VAL A 241 -12.66 -3.50 10.13
N ASN A 242 -13.52 -4.09 10.97
CA ASN A 242 -14.32 -5.26 10.62
C ASN A 242 -15.67 -4.92 9.98
N ALA A 243 -16.01 -3.64 9.83
CA ALA A 243 -17.25 -3.23 9.21
C ALA A 243 -17.27 -3.64 7.73
N LYS A 244 -18.35 -4.29 7.31
CA LYS A 244 -18.65 -4.51 5.90
C LYS A 244 -19.46 -3.33 5.41
N PHE A 245 -18.91 -2.56 4.47
CA PHE A 245 -19.65 -1.51 3.81
C PHE A 245 -20.63 -2.17 2.83
N VAL A 246 -21.92 -2.01 3.10
CA VAL A 246 -22.98 -2.38 2.18
C VAL A 246 -23.37 -1.08 1.48
N ALA A 247 -23.11 -0.98 0.18
CA ALA A 247 -23.69 0.08 -0.64
C ALA A 247 -25.16 -0.24 -0.83
N GLU A 248 -26.03 0.28 0.02
CA GLU A 248 -27.45 0.37 -0.29
C GLU A 248 -27.69 1.64 -1.10
N GLU A 249 -28.44 1.50 -2.19
CA GLU A 249 -28.97 2.59 -2.97
C GLU A 249 -29.68 3.60 -2.05
N LYS A 250 -29.22 4.85 -2.08
CA LYS A 250 -29.78 6.01 -1.41
C LYS A 250 -29.49 6.22 0.07
N VAL A 251 -28.30 6.72 0.37
CA VAL A 251 -28.17 7.68 1.48
C VAL A 251 -27.24 8.82 1.07
N TYR A 252 -27.80 9.91 0.66
CA TYR A 252 -27.11 11.21 0.67
C TYR A 252 -26.87 11.60 2.13
N GLY A 253 -25.63 11.62 2.59
CA GLY A 253 -25.22 12.27 3.84
C GLY A 253 -24.70 11.38 4.98
N GLY A 254 -24.43 10.09 4.78
CA GLY A 254 -23.84 9.27 5.85
C GLY A 254 -23.20 7.99 5.32
N LEU A 255 -22.03 7.67 5.86
CA LEU A 255 -21.39 6.39 5.62
C LEU A 255 -22.07 5.33 6.49
N VAL A 256 -22.80 4.40 5.91
CA VAL A 256 -23.46 3.30 6.61
C VAL A 256 -22.57 2.07 6.57
N ALA A 257 -22.14 1.58 7.73
CA ALA A 257 -21.41 0.33 7.87
C ALA A 257 -22.25 -0.69 8.63
N ALA A 258 -22.52 -1.86 8.02
CA ALA A 258 -23.12 -2.99 8.69
C ALA A 258 -22.06 -3.76 9.50
N LEU A 259 -22.33 -4.00 10.78
CA LEU A 259 -21.41 -4.72 11.67
C LEU A 259 -21.74 -6.23 11.66
N PRO A 260 -20.74 -7.11 11.56
CA PRO A 260 -20.96 -8.56 11.69
C PRO A 260 -21.51 -8.88 13.10
N GLY A 261 -22.64 -9.58 13.16
CA GLY A 261 -23.23 -10.08 14.42
C GLY A 261 -24.09 -9.08 15.20
N GLY A 262 -24.36 -7.88 14.67
CA GLY A 262 -25.34 -6.94 15.23
C GLY A 262 -26.75 -7.16 14.66
N PRO A 263 -27.80 -6.61 15.30
CA PRO A 263 -29.12 -6.55 14.68
C PRO A 263 -29.02 -5.78 13.37
N ALA A 264 -29.86 -6.13 12.39
CA ALA A 264 -29.80 -5.68 11.00
C ALA A 264 -29.85 -4.15 10.75
N GLU A 265 -29.89 -3.35 11.80
CA GLU A 265 -30.03 -1.89 11.77
C GLU A 265 -28.95 -1.12 12.56
N THR A 266 -27.79 -1.74 12.86
CA THR A 266 -26.73 -0.94 13.52
C THR A 266 -25.99 -0.11 12.47
N THR A 267 -26.51 1.08 12.22
CA THR A 267 -25.88 2.10 11.41
C THR A 267 -24.76 2.77 12.23
N VAL A 268 -23.53 2.65 11.82
CA VAL A 268 -22.44 3.48 12.35
C VAL A 268 -22.43 4.74 11.50
N SER A 269 -23.09 5.80 11.98
CA SER A 269 -22.82 7.15 11.51
C SER A 269 -21.38 7.47 11.93
N MET A 270 -20.47 7.56 10.99
CA MET A 270 -19.20 8.23 11.25
C MET A 270 -19.54 9.70 11.35
N GLY A 271 -19.57 10.19 12.60
CA GLY A 271 -19.92 11.55 12.88
C GLY A 271 -19.08 12.51 12.05
N THR A 272 -19.75 13.46 11.47
CA THR A 272 -19.18 14.66 10.85
C THR A 272 -18.48 15.56 11.90
N ASP A 273 -18.15 15.01 13.06
CA ASP A 273 -17.70 15.79 14.21
C ASP A 273 -16.21 16.12 14.14
N SER A 274 -15.43 15.44 13.30
CA SER A 274 -14.06 15.84 12.99
C SER A 274 -13.92 16.40 11.58
N GLU A 275 -13.05 17.37 11.39
CA GLU A 275 -12.75 17.96 10.08
C GLU A 275 -12.15 16.90 9.13
N ILE A 276 -11.27 16.04 9.66
CA ILE A 276 -10.65 14.92 8.96
C ILE A 276 -11.69 13.87 8.55
N GLY A 277 -12.67 13.58 9.44
CA GLY A 277 -13.74 12.62 9.16
C GLY A 277 -14.68 13.13 8.04
N ARG A 278 -14.97 14.44 7.98
CA ARG A 278 -15.76 15.04 6.91
C ARG A 278 -15.08 14.95 5.56
N ASP A 279 -13.81 15.31 5.48
CA ASP A 279 -13.01 15.20 4.25
C ASP A 279 -12.93 13.76 3.75
N ALA A 280 -12.76 12.82 4.66
CA ALA A 280 -12.73 11.41 4.34
C ALA A 280 -14.08 10.90 3.79
N ALA A 281 -15.20 11.32 4.39
CA ALA A 281 -16.54 10.96 3.93
C ALA A 281 -16.82 11.52 2.52
N ILE A 282 -16.42 12.75 2.23
CA ILE A 282 -16.54 13.36 0.91
C ILE A 282 -15.71 12.57 -0.12
N ASN A 283 -14.46 12.23 0.19
CA ASN A 283 -13.61 11.45 -0.71
C ASN A 283 -14.16 10.04 -0.98
N PHE A 284 -14.78 9.41 0.01
CA PHE A 284 -15.45 8.11 -0.17
C PHE A 284 -16.70 8.21 -1.06
N ALA A 285 -17.49 9.26 -0.92
CA ALA A 285 -18.64 9.51 -1.77
C ALA A 285 -18.21 9.69 -3.24
N VAL A 286 -17.15 10.47 -3.49
CA VAL A 286 -16.60 10.68 -4.85
C VAL A 286 -16.11 9.36 -5.47
N VAL A 287 -15.43 8.50 -4.71
CA VAL A 287 -15.02 7.18 -5.20
C VAL A 287 -16.24 6.28 -5.50
N GLY A 288 -17.30 6.37 -4.71
CA GLY A 288 -18.56 5.69 -4.95
C GLY A 288 -19.22 6.13 -6.26
N GLU A 289 -19.36 7.43 -6.47
CA GLU A 289 -19.93 8.01 -7.70
C GLU A 289 -19.10 7.65 -8.95
N LEU A 290 -17.77 7.67 -8.85
CA LEU A 290 -16.89 7.26 -9.95
C LEU A 290 -17.00 5.76 -10.26
N ARG A 291 -17.27 4.92 -9.26
CA ARG A 291 -17.55 3.51 -9.47
C ARG A 291 -18.85 3.30 -10.27
N GLU A 292 -19.91 4.04 -9.96
CA GLU A 292 -21.16 4.01 -10.71
C GLU A 292 -20.94 4.48 -12.16
N LEU A 293 -20.22 5.58 -12.37
CA LEU A 293 -19.87 6.10 -13.69
C LEU A 293 -19.06 5.09 -14.52
N VAL A 294 -18.14 4.36 -13.91
CA VAL A 294 -17.34 3.31 -14.59
C VAL A 294 -18.19 2.07 -14.87
N GLN A 295 -19.16 1.72 -14.00
CA GLN A 295 -20.10 0.62 -14.24
C GLN A 295 -21.15 0.94 -15.30
N ASP A 296 -21.67 2.17 -15.34
CA ASP A 296 -22.67 2.61 -16.31
C ASP A 296 -22.07 2.88 -17.69
N ALA A 297 -20.80 3.24 -17.77
CA ALA A 297 -20.13 3.49 -19.03
C ALA A 297 -19.96 2.26 -19.92
N GLN A 298 -20.19 1.03 -19.42
CA GLN A 298 -20.05 -0.23 -20.17
C GLN A 298 -18.88 -0.19 -21.18
N ILE A 299 -17.78 0.41 -20.78
CA ILE A 299 -16.57 0.53 -21.58
C ILE A 299 -15.61 -0.56 -21.15
#